data_d697bdf6641b18cc0a6f3fb3f4cfded7
#
_entry.id   d697bdf6641b18cc0a6f3fb3f4cfded7
#
_cell.length_a   1.000
_cell.length_b   1.000
_cell.length_c   1.000
_cell.angle_alpha   90.00
_cell.angle_beta   90.00
_cell.angle_gamma   90.00
#
_symmetry.space_group_name_H-M   'P 1'
#
loop_
_entity.id
_entity.type
_entity.pdbx_description
1 polymer ?
#
loop_
_entity_poly.entity_id
_entity_poly.type
_entity_poly.pdbx_seq_one_letter_code
_entity_poly.pdbx_strand_id
1 'polypeptide(L)'
;MNTTGRSGLVRRLVPVVLTVLALGGCGVSDALVGVHPAPVESPQGAPLDADAAAAIATRVLDEAAAAIADKGKTAAAARAAAMGGDALVLAGTGKASADAPADPLSTAREPQVLAISAGREWPRAILAARLDSDGARQMLHVMVSASAVEPFKLVASTPM
;
A
#
# COMPACT_ATOMS: atom_id res chain seq x y z
N MET A 1 -8.06 85.46 30.85
CA MET A 1 -9.44 84.97 30.66
C MET A 1 -9.43 83.88 29.65
N ASN A 2 -9.82 82.69 30.06
CA ASN A 2 -10.25 81.51 29.33
C ASN A 2 -9.38 80.87 28.18
N THR A 3 -8.53 80.01 28.62
CA THR A 3 -8.00 78.92 27.77
C THR A 3 -8.55 77.57 28.27
N THR A 4 -9.68 77.21 27.82
CA THR A 4 -10.25 75.88 28.04
C THR A 4 -10.76 75.32 26.73
N GLY A 5 -10.28 74.18 26.33
CA GLY A 5 -11.01 73.37 25.36
C GLY A 5 -10.28 72.70 24.25
N ARG A 6 -9.03 72.21 24.43
CA ARG A 6 -8.38 71.41 23.35
C ARG A 6 -7.84 70.02 23.75
N SER A 7 -8.03 69.62 24.97
CA SER A 7 -7.48 68.33 25.46
C SER A 7 -8.46 67.13 25.46
N GLY A 8 -9.74 67.41 25.11
CA GLY A 8 -10.76 66.34 25.13
C GLY A 8 -10.83 65.40 23.86
N LEU A 9 -10.38 65.94 22.73
CA LEU A 9 -10.55 65.18 21.46
C LEU A 9 -9.49 64.11 21.23
N VAL A 10 -8.27 64.42 21.68
CA VAL A 10 -7.15 63.47 21.50
C VAL A 10 -7.26 62.24 22.40
N ARG A 11 -7.86 62.40 23.58
CA ARG A 11 -7.98 61.33 24.59
C ARG A 11 -9.07 60.31 24.26
N ARG A 12 -10.03 60.67 23.39
CA ARG A 12 -11.09 59.73 22.93
C ARG A 12 -10.74 58.98 21.65
N LEU A 13 -9.80 59.53 20.87
CA LEU A 13 -9.37 58.87 19.63
C LEU A 13 -8.34 57.74 19.85
N VAL A 14 -7.56 57.85 20.94
CA VAL A 14 -6.55 56.80 21.25
C VAL A 14 -7.15 55.44 21.51
N PRO A 15 -8.25 55.26 22.29
CA PRO A 15 -8.83 53.93 22.50
C PRO A 15 -9.51 53.36 21.24
N VAL A 16 -10.01 54.23 20.33
CA VAL A 16 -10.64 53.76 19.08
C VAL A 16 -9.61 53.22 18.10
N VAL A 17 -8.44 53.86 17.99
CA VAL A 17 -7.35 53.41 17.15
C VAL A 17 -6.75 52.10 17.67
N LEU A 18 -6.64 51.94 19.00
CA LEU A 18 -6.14 50.71 19.62
C LEU A 18 -7.10 49.53 19.41
N THR A 19 -8.41 49.80 19.39
CA THR A 19 -9.44 48.77 19.23
C THR A 19 -9.46 48.26 17.78
N VAL A 20 -9.21 49.12 16.79
CA VAL A 20 -9.15 48.72 15.37
C VAL A 20 -7.89 47.90 15.07
N LEU A 21 -6.78 48.21 15.73
CA LEU A 21 -5.55 47.42 15.62
C LEU A 21 -5.66 46.03 16.26
N ALA A 22 -6.48 45.88 17.32
CA ALA A 22 -6.70 44.58 17.96
C ALA A 22 -7.65 43.68 17.16
N LEU A 23 -8.55 44.23 16.36
CA LEU A 23 -9.46 43.48 15.49
C LEU A 23 -8.84 43.11 14.15
N GLY A 24 -7.79 43.77 13.70
CA GLY A 24 -7.06 43.44 12.49
C GLY A 24 -6.06 42.30 12.64
N GLY A 25 -5.81 41.83 13.88
CA GLY A 25 -4.83 40.80 14.17
C GLY A 25 -5.29 39.34 13.88
N CYS A 26 -6.59 39.11 13.66
CA CYS A 26 -7.10 37.76 13.44
C CYS A 26 -7.05 37.31 11.98
N GLY A 27 -6.70 38.18 11.05
CA GLY A 27 -6.64 37.86 9.62
C GLY A 27 -5.24 37.49 9.11
N VAL A 28 -4.20 37.65 9.95
CA VAL A 28 -2.81 37.46 9.49
C VAL A 28 -2.26 36.05 9.85
N SER A 29 -2.96 35.32 10.69
CA SER A 29 -2.51 33.98 11.10
C SER A 29 -2.59 32.95 9.96
N ASP A 30 -3.54 33.09 9.03
CA ASP A 30 -3.63 32.19 7.85
C ASP A 30 -2.55 32.47 6.79
N ALA A 31 -1.99 33.67 6.77
CA ALA A 31 -0.94 34.03 5.84
C ALA A 31 0.46 33.74 6.38
N LEU A 32 0.61 33.62 7.71
CA LEU A 32 1.90 33.37 8.38
C LEU A 32 2.11 31.90 8.74
N VAL A 33 1.06 31.17 9.01
CA VAL A 33 1.07 29.73 9.04
C VAL A 33 0.55 29.30 7.67
N GLY A 34 1.39 29.31 6.67
CA GLY A 34 1.05 28.68 5.39
C GLY A 34 0.65 27.24 5.69
N VAL A 35 -0.63 27.02 5.94
CA VAL A 35 -1.24 25.72 5.80
C VAL A 35 -1.17 25.48 4.30
N HIS A 36 0.01 25.13 3.82
CA HIS A 36 0.09 24.45 2.56
C HIS A 36 -0.83 23.25 2.74
N PRO A 37 -1.93 23.14 1.97
CA PRO A 37 -2.64 21.89 1.92
C PRO A 37 -1.52 20.86 1.76
N ALA A 38 -1.49 19.88 2.65
CA ALA A 38 -0.54 18.76 2.54
C ALA A 38 -0.51 18.42 1.06
N PRO A 39 0.66 18.40 0.42
CA PRO A 39 0.70 18.11 -0.99
C PRO A 39 -0.20 16.92 -1.13
N VAL A 40 -1.33 17.10 -1.83
CA VAL A 40 -2.16 16.00 -2.27
C VAL A 40 -1.13 15.22 -3.05
N GLU A 41 -0.58 14.18 -2.44
CA GLU A 41 0.22 13.24 -3.18
C GLU A 41 -0.70 12.86 -4.31
N SER A 42 -0.48 13.49 -5.46
CA SER A 42 -1.05 12.99 -6.70
C SER A 42 -0.79 11.50 -6.58
N PRO A 43 -1.76 10.62 -6.80
CA PRO A 43 -1.50 9.20 -6.91
C PRO A 43 -0.53 9.05 -8.10
N GLN A 44 0.70 9.45 -7.87
CA GLN A 44 1.82 9.19 -8.75
C GLN A 44 1.96 7.70 -8.65
N GLY A 45 1.40 7.11 -9.66
CA GLY A 45 1.05 5.77 -9.88
C GLY A 45 1.74 4.80 -8.95
N ALA A 46 0.99 3.95 -8.29
CA ALA A 46 1.59 2.76 -7.74
C ALA A 46 2.66 2.37 -8.76
N PRO A 47 3.92 2.20 -8.35
CA PRO A 47 4.99 1.89 -9.30
C PRO A 47 4.73 0.58 -10.05
N LEU A 48 3.58 0.00 -9.81
CA LEU A 48 3.03 -1.18 -10.41
C LEU A 48 1.55 -0.88 -10.70
N ASP A 49 1.18 -0.80 -11.97
CA ASP A 49 -0.21 -0.70 -12.37
C ASP A 49 -0.94 -2.05 -12.23
N ALA A 50 -2.26 -2.04 -12.38
CA ALA A 50 -3.09 -3.21 -12.19
C ALA A 50 -2.76 -4.32 -13.20
N ASP A 51 -2.48 -3.97 -14.46
CA ASP A 51 -2.20 -4.94 -15.52
C ASP A 51 -0.83 -5.61 -15.29
N ALA A 52 0.18 -4.82 -14.93
CA ALA A 52 1.48 -5.34 -14.57
C ALA A 52 1.40 -6.23 -13.31
N ALA A 53 0.60 -5.85 -12.31
CA ALA A 53 0.39 -6.67 -11.12
C ALA A 53 -0.30 -7.99 -11.46
N ALA A 54 -1.29 -8.01 -12.35
CA ALA A 54 -1.96 -9.22 -12.79
C ALA A 54 -1.01 -10.15 -13.55
N ALA A 55 -0.19 -9.60 -14.43
CA ALA A 55 0.82 -10.36 -15.16
C ALA A 55 1.87 -10.98 -14.21
N ILE A 56 2.33 -10.21 -13.21
CA ILE A 56 3.26 -10.69 -12.19
C ILE A 56 2.60 -11.79 -11.35
N ALA A 57 1.35 -11.60 -10.90
CA ALA A 57 0.63 -12.58 -10.11
C ALA A 57 0.48 -13.90 -10.86
N THR A 58 0.10 -13.85 -12.14
CA THR A 58 0.01 -15.03 -12.99
C THR A 58 1.35 -15.76 -13.07
N ARG A 59 2.41 -15.04 -13.44
CA ARG A 59 3.76 -15.62 -13.56
C ARG A 59 4.24 -16.25 -12.25
N VAL A 60 4.09 -15.55 -11.12
CA VAL A 60 4.55 -16.05 -9.80
C VAL A 60 3.80 -17.32 -9.40
N LEU A 61 2.49 -17.37 -9.62
CA LEU A 61 1.69 -18.55 -9.30
C LEU A 61 2.03 -19.73 -10.21
N ASP A 62 2.30 -19.49 -11.49
CA ASP A 62 2.70 -20.53 -12.44
C ASP A 62 4.10 -21.07 -12.11
N GLU A 63 5.05 -20.21 -11.79
CA GLU A 63 6.40 -20.60 -11.33
C GLU A 63 6.34 -21.41 -10.03
N ALA A 64 5.49 -21.00 -9.07
CA ALA A 64 5.30 -21.72 -7.82
C ALA A 64 4.65 -23.10 -8.05
N ALA A 65 3.63 -23.19 -8.91
CA ALA A 65 3.00 -24.45 -9.29
C ALA A 65 4.01 -25.41 -9.95
N ALA A 66 4.79 -24.92 -10.90
CA ALA A 66 5.84 -25.69 -11.55
C ALA A 66 6.90 -26.19 -10.55
N ALA A 67 7.30 -25.34 -9.60
CA ALA A 67 8.28 -25.68 -8.56
C ALA A 67 7.76 -26.74 -7.55
N ILE A 68 6.44 -26.75 -7.28
CA ILE A 68 5.80 -27.78 -6.45
C ILE A 68 5.71 -29.11 -7.22
N ALA A 69 5.41 -29.05 -8.51
CA ALA A 69 5.31 -30.23 -9.37
C ALA A 69 6.69 -30.87 -9.63
N ASP A 70 7.78 -30.11 -9.57
CA ASP A 70 9.14 -30.64 -9.76
C ASP A 70 9.50 -31.64 -8.65
N LYS A 71 9.88 -32.85 -9.03
CA LYS A 71 10.35 -33.92 -8.14
C LYS A 71 11.85 -34.26 -8.39
N GLY A 72 12.50 -33.46 -9.23
CA GLY A 72 13.91 -33.65 -9.56
C GLY A 72 14.87 -33.20 -8.45
N LYS A 73 16.17 -33.36 -8.74
CA LYS A 73 17.24 -32.92 -7.81
C LYS A 73 17.26 -31.41 -7.57
N THR A 74 16.70 -30.66 -8.49
CA THR A 74 16.60 -29.17 -8.44
C THR A 74 15.34 -28.66 -7.75
N ALA A 75 14.41 -29.53 -7.37
CA ALA A 75 13.11 -29.17 -6.81
C ALA A 75 13.20 -28.22 -5.59
N ALA A 76 14.17 -28.43 -4.68
CA ALA A 76 14.36 -27.56 -3.53
C ALA A 76 14.82 -26.14 -3.96
N ALA A 77 15.74 -26.06 -4.91
CA ALA A 77 16.22 -24.79 -5.45
C ALA A 77 15.11 -24.05 -6.23
N ALA A 78 14.32 -24.78 -7.04
CA ALA A 78 13.18 -24.22 -7.76
C ALA A 78 12.15 -23.63 -6.79
N ARG A 79 11.81 -24.35 -5.72
CA ARG A 79 10.92 -23.84 -4.68
C ARG A 79 11.45 -22.60 -3.99
N ALA A 80 12.73 -22.57 -3.62
CA ALA A 80 13.35 -21.40 -2.99
C ALA A 80 13.44 -20.19 -3.94
N ALA A 81 13.49 -20.41 -5.24
CA ALA A 81 13.46 -19.35 -6.25
C ALA A 81 12.05 -18.74 -6.39
N ALA A 82 11.00 -19.56 -6.44
CA ALA A 82 9.63 -19.15 -6.68
C ALA A 82 8.85 -18.75 -5.41
N MET A 83 9.26 -19.26 -4.25
CA MET A 83 8.54 -19.12 -2.98
C MET A 83 9.42 -18.59 -1.86
N GLY A 84 8.77 -18.02 -0.83
CA GLY A 84 9.36 -17.58 0.43
C GLY A 84 8.39 -17.75 1.59
N GLY A 85 8.79 -17.36 2.80
CA GLY A 85 7.91 -17.38 3.96
C GLY A 85 7.20 -18.72 4.18
N ASP A 86 5.95 -18.66 4.57
CA ASP A 86 5.12 -19.85 4.88
C ASP A 86 4.88 -20.74 3.66
N ALA A 87 4.76 -20.15 2.47
CA ALA A 87 4.57 -20.93 1.25
C ALA A 87 5.76 -21.87 0.98
N LEU A 88 6.99 -21.41 1.19
CA LEU A 88 8.19 -22.24 1.03
C LEU A 88 8.26 -23.35 2.10
N VAL A 89 7.94 -23.01 3.36
CA VAL A 89 7.93 -24.00 4.47
C VAL A 89 6.92 -25.11 4.19
N LEU A 90 5.69 -24.75 3.81
CA LEU A 90 4.64 -25.73 3.51
C LEU A 90 5.00 -26.60 2.29
N ALA A 91 5.53 -26.00 1.23
CA ALA A 91 5.99 -26.73 0.06
C ALA A 91 7.16 -27.71 0.37
N GLY A 92 8.01 -27.36 1.35
CA GLY A 92 9.14 -28.19 1.80
C GLY A 92 8.73 -29.39 2.65
N THR A 93 7.66 -29.26 3.44
CA THR A 93 7.22 -30.31 4.37
C THR A 93 6.49 -31.45 3.70
N GLY A 94 6.02 -31.27 2.46
CA GLY A 94 5.17 -32.24 1.75
C GLY A 94 3.83 -32.51 2.45
N LYS A 95 3.56 -31.82 3.55
CA LYS A 95 2.30 -31.88 4.28
C LYS A 95 1.34 -30.88 3.65
N ALA A 96 0.64 -31.28 2.61
CA ALA A 96 -0.63 -30.65 2.34
C ALA A 96 -1.48 -30.78 3.62
N SER A 97 -2.02 -29.70 4.12
CA SER A 97 -3.07 -29.78 5.15
C SER A 97 -4.15 -30.72 4.63
N ALA A 98 -4.70 -31.58 5.48
CA ALA A 98 -5.79 -32.47 5.09
C ALA A 98 -6.99 -31.71 4.48
N ASP A 99 -7.09 -30.41 4.79
CA ASP A 99 -8.09 -29.50 4.25
C ASP A 99 -7.58 -28.63 3.09
N ALA A 100 -6.31 -28.80 2.66
CA ALA A 100 -5.80 -28.05 1.53
C ALA A 100 -6.44 -28.56 0.24
N PRO A 101 -6.84 -27.69 -0.69
CA PRO A 101 -7.31 -28.10 -1.99
C PRO A 101 -6.24 -28.93 -2.70
N ALA A 102 -6.66 -29.88 -3.54
CA ALA A 102 -5.77 -30.82 -4.22
C ALA A 102 -4.70 -30.09 -5.09
N ASP A 103 -5.02 -28.91 -5.58
CA ASP A 103 -4.11 -28.04 -6.32
C ASP A 103 -4.40 -26.55 -5.96
N PRO A 104 -3.80 -26.05 -4.87
CA PRO A 104 -4.03 -24.67 -4.44
C PRO A 104 -3.50 -23.61 -5.42
N LEU A 105 -2.64 -24.02 -6.35
CA LEU A 105 -1.99 -23.14 -7.31
C LEU A 105 -2.40 -23.45 -8.76
N SER A 106 -3.59 -24.03 -8.95
CA SER A 106 -4.11 -24.31 -10.28
C SER A 106 -3.97 -23.13 -11.23
N THR A 107 -3.40 -23.38 -12.39
CA THR A 107 -3.21 -22.39 -13.45
C THR A 107 -4.45 -22.21 -14.33
N ALA A 108 -5.52 -22.95 -14.05
CA ALA A 108 -6.72 -22.98 -14.89
C ALA A 108 -7.50 -21.66 -14.95
N ARG A 109 -7.24 -20.74 -14.03
CA ARG A 109 -7.92 -19.44 -13.99
C ARG A 109 -6.95 -18.31 -13.69
N GLU A 110 -7.19 -17.17 -14.32
CA GLU A 110 -6.41 -15.96 -14.03
C GLU A 110 -6.63 -15.46 -12.61
N PRO A 111 -5.58 -15.01 -11.92
CA PRO A 111 -5.71 -14.42 -10.60
C PRO A 111 -6.35 -13.03 -10.68
N GLN A 112 -7.26 -12.75 -9.77
CA GLN A 112 -7.80 -11.41 -9.56
C GLN A 112 -6.93 -10.66 -8.56
N VAL A 113 -6.32 -9.57 -8.97
CA VAL A 113 -5.57 -8.69 -8.06
C VAL A 113 -6.56 -7.93 -7.18
N LEU A 114 -6.41 -8.05 -5.87
CA LEU A 114 -7.26 -7.40 -4.88
C LEU A 114 -6.62 -6.13 -4.34
N ALA A 115 -5.30 -6.15 -4.14
CA ALA A 115 -4.54 -5.01 -3.63
C ALA A 115 -3.10 -5.04 -4.09
N ILE A 116 -2.51 -3.85 -4.19
CA ILE A 116 -1.11 -3.62 -4.52
C ILE A 116 -0.58 -2.63 -3.49
N SER A 117 0.63 -2.85 -2.97
CA SER A 117 1.25 -1.90 -2.06
C SER A 117 1.43 -0.54 -2.73
N ALA A 118 0.89 0.52 -2.13
CA ALA A 118 0.90 1.87 -2.68
C ALA A 118 2.22 2.63 -2.42
N GLY A 119 3.10 2.13 -1.56
CA GLY A 119 4.35 2.78 -1.18
C GLY A 119 5.37 2.83 -2.32
N ARG A 120 6.28 3.81 -2.24
CA ARG A 120 7.45 3.87 -3.12
C ARG A 120 8.61 3.02 -2.61
N GLU A 121 8.52 2.61 -1.35
CA GLU A 121 9.55 1.86 -0.64
C GLU A 121 9.37 0.36 -0.81
N TRP A 122 10.42 -0.37 -0.51
CA TRP A 122 10.42 -1.83 -0.48
C TRP A 122 10.31 -2.32 0.97
N PRO A 123 9.73 -3.48 1.24
CA PRO A 123 9.21 -4.48 0.29
C PRO A 123 7.89 -4.06 -0.37
N ARG A 124 7.62 -4.63 -1.54
CA ARG A 124 6.35 -4.47 -2.25
C ARG A 124 5.55 -5.75 -2.24
N ALA A 125 4.23 -5.59 -2.13
CA ALA A 125 3.32 -6.72 -2.05
C ALA A 125 2.19 -6.62 -3.08
N ILE A 126 1.77 -7.78 -3.57
CA ILE A 126 0.56 -8.00 -4.36
C ILE A 126 -0.30 -9.00 -3.60
N LEU A 127 -1.56 -8.67 -3.41
CA LEU A 127 -2.59 -9.56 -2.90
C LEU A 127 -3.49 -9.96 -4.06
N ALA A 128 -3.62 -11.26 -4.31
CA ALA A 128 -4.46 -11.77 -5.39
C ALA A 128 -5.31 -12.93 -4.91
N ALA A 129 -6.49 -13.09 -5.49
CA ALA A 129 -7.36 -14.22 -5.28
C ALA A 129 -7.47 -15.06 -6.56
N ARG A 130 -7.50 -16.38 -6.42
CA ARG A 130 -7.73 -17.33 -7.52
C ARG A 130 -8.67 -18.43 -7.03
N LEU A 131 -9.54 -18.91 -7.89
CA LEU A 131 -10.30 -20.13 -7.59
C LEU A 131 -9.37 -21.34 -7.74
N ASP A 132 -9.57 -22.35 -6.88
CA ASP A 132 -8.88 -23.63 -7.01
C ASP A 132 -9.27 -24.37 -8.31
N SER A 133 -8.64 -25.50 -8.57
CA SER A 133 -8.87 -26.29 -9.79
C SER A 133 -10.33 -26.68 -9.98
N ASP A 134 -11.04 -26.93 -8.89
CA ASP A 134 -12.43 -27.38 -8.91
C ASP A 134 -13.40 -26.20 -8.98
N GLY A 135 -12.90 -24.96 -8.81
CA GLY A 135 -13.72 -23.75 -8.74
C GLY A 135 -14.58 -23.65 -7.47
N ALA A 136 -14.33 -24.52 -6.50
CA ALA A 136 -15.11 -24.65 -5.29
C ALA A 136 -14.64 -23.73 -4.16
N ARG A 137 -13.36 -23.42 -4.12
CA ARG A 137 -12.75 -22.59 -3.07
C ARG A 137 -11.97 -21.43 -3.68
N GLN A 138 -12.07 -20.29 -3.03
CA GLN A 138 -11.25 -19.15 -3.36
C GLN A 138 -9.97 -19.20 -2.51
N MET A 139 -8.83 -19.08 -3.18
CA MET A 139 -7.52 -19.05 -2.55
C MET A 139 -7.00 -17.62 -2.56
N LEU A 140 -6.49 -17.17 -1.43
CA LEU A 140 -5.82 -15.88 -1.29
C LEU A 140 -4.31 -16.10 -1.35
N HIS A 141 -3.64 -15.32 -2.18
CA HIS A 141 -2.20 -15.41 -2.43
C HIS A 141 -1.54 -14.09 -2.09
N VAL A 142 -0.47 -14.12 -1.33
CA VAL A 142 0.38 -12.97 -1.03
C VAL A 142 1.72 -13.15 -1.71
N MET A 143 2.09 -12.18 -2.52
CA MET A 143 3.36 -12.14 -3.25
C MET A 143 4.15 -10.94 -2.78
N VAL A 144 5.44 -11.12 -2.55
CA VAL A 144 6.32 -10.05 -2.06
C VAL A 144 7.61 -10.04 -2.87
N SER A 145 8.06 -8.83 -3.20
CA SER A 145 9.42 -8.57 -3.65
C SER A 145 10.13 -7.73 -2.57
N ALA A 146 11.30 -8.16 -2.14
CA ALA A 146 12.04 -7.51 -1.06
C ALA A 146 12.80 -6.26 -1.52
N SER A 147 13.13 -6.16 -2.82
CA SER A 147 13.85 -5.02 -3.39
C SER A 147 13.54 -4.83 -4.87
N ALA A 148 14.00 -3.72 -5.45
CA ALA A 148 13.80 -3.42 -6.87
C ALA A 148 14.46 -4.42 -7.83
N VAL A 149 15.44 -5.16 -7.36
CA VAL A 149 16.20 -6.13 -8.18
C VAL A 149 15.81 -7.58 -7.91
N GLU A 150 14.98 -7.81 -6.89
CA GLU A 150 14.49 -9.14 -6.58
C GLU A 150 13.12 -9.39 -7.21
N PRO A 151 12.88 -10.60 -7.75
CA PRO A 151 11.58 -10.96 -8.28
C PRO A 151 10.55 -11.08 -7.16
N PHE A 152 9.28 -10.89 -7.50
CA PHE A 152 8.18 -11.26 -6.62
C PHE A 152 8.18 -12.78 -6.40
N LYS A 153 7.98 -13.19 -5.16
CA LYS A 153 7.85 -14.60 -4.74
C LYS A 153 6.51 -14.80 -4.03
N LEU A 154 5.94 -15.99 -4.15
CA LEU A 154 4.79 -16.39 -3.35
C LEU A 154 5.24 -16.61 -1.90
N VAL A 155 4.68 -15.85 -0.95
CA VAL A 155 5.05 -15.96 0.47
C VAL A 155 3.97 -16.60 1.34
N ALA A 156 2.72 -16.52 0.93
CA ALA A 156 1.61 -17.20 1.61
C ALA A 156 0.50 -17.56 0.61
N SER A 157 -0.19 -18.65 0.89
CA SER A 157 -1.38 -19.09 0.18
C SER A 157 -2.34 -19.72 1.20
N THR A 158 -3.59 -19.23 1.25
CA THR A 158 -4.60 -19.68 2.22
C THR A 158 -5.97 -19.73 1.58
N PRO A 159 -6.83 -20.70 1.93
CA PRO A 159 -8.22 -20.68 1.53
C PRO A 159 -8.96 -19.53 2.24
N MET A 160 -9.94 -18.99 1.53
CA MET A 160 -10.87 -17.97 2.06
C MET A 160 -12.15 -18.61 2.54
#